data_c414d97d514530e270c5363ea87db915
#
_entry.id   c414d97d514530e270c5363ea87db915
#
_cell.length_a   1.000
_cell.length_b   1.000
_cell.length_c   1.000
_cell.angle_alpha   90.00
_cell.angle_beta   90.00
_cell.angle_gamma   90.00
#
_symmetry.space_group_name_H-M   'P 1'
#
loop_
_entity.id
_entity.type
_entity.pdbx_description
1 polymer ?
#
loop_
_entity_poly.entity_id
_entity_poly.type
_entity_poly.pdbx_seq_one_letter_code
_entity_poly.pdbx_strand_id
1 'polypeptide(L)'
;SKVEILNLSNEFVVAAFSHEKFLKFDEAKDQSGFTIKYREDPIFLDPRNKQLGARLIINLEKLYLSLKKLDLHDTDVNEYYSLSHKLGIVPKDLNKLQDKLFGIECNFEELNGIDFKKGCYVGQENTARIKLKNKLSKRLFPIDIINGKLNEGESIYNNQAEIGKVLIDNDYPFALIKYLDKSFDENINFKTKDAII
;
A
#
# COMPACT_ATOMS: atom_id res chain seq x y z
N SER A 1 26.85 6.31 16.37
CA SER A 1 27.18 6.77 15.00
C SER A 1 26.67 8.20 14.83
N LYS A 2 27.51 9.07 14.27
CA LYS A 2 27.07 10.41 13.88
C LYS A 2 26.40 10.26 12.51
N VAL A 3 25.09 10.41 12.47
CA VAL A 3 24.30 10.37 11.23
C VAL A 3 23.60 11.71 11.09
N GLU A 4 23.69 12.31 9.92
CA GLU A 4 22.94 13.50 9.53
C GLU A 4 21.76 13.07 8.67
N ILE A 5 20.57 13.58 8.96
CA ILE A 5 19.36 13.33 8.19
C ILE A 5 18.87 14.65 7.61
N LEU A 6 18.82 14.74 6.28
CA LEU A 6 18.37 15.93 5.56
C LEU A 6 16.99 15.65 4.92
N ASN A 7 16.08 16.61 5.06
CA ASN A 7 14.82 16.61 4.31
C ASN A 7 15.04 17.30 2.96
N LEU A 8 14.97 16.54 1.87
CA LEU A 8 15.16 17.01 0.50
C LEU A 8 13.83 17.16 -0.29
N SER A 9 12.70 17.18 0.38
CA SER A 9 11.38 17.25 -0.28
C SER A 9 11.16 18.53 -1.10
N ASN A 10 11.93 19.57 -0.86
CA ASN A 10 11.90 20.81 -1.65
C ASN A 10 12.71 20.74 -2.95
N GLU A 11 13.60 19.77 -3.05
CA GLU A 11 14.52 19.62 -4.19
C GLU A 11 14.17 18.40 -5.04
N PHE A 12 13.67 17.34 -4.44
CA PHE A 12 13.39 16.07 -5.10
C PHE A 12 11.91 15.73 -5.06
N VAL A 13 11.46 15.09 -6.13
CA VAL A 13 10.11 14.57 -6.29
C VAL A 13 10.16 13.10 -6.69
N VAL A 14 9.11 12.36 -6.33
CA VAL A 14 8.89 11.00 -6.75
C VAL A 14 7.79 10.98 -7.80
N ALA A 15 8.12 10.63 -9.04
CA ALA A 15 7.16 10.38 -10.10
C ALA A 15 6.89 8.87 -10.20
N ALA A 16 5.63 8.47 -10.32
CA ALA A 16 5.24 7.09 -10.58
C ALA A 16 4.75 6.95 -12.02
N PHE A 17 5.07 5.83 -12.68
CA PHE A 17 4.61 5.53 -14.04
C PHE A 17 4.42 4.01 -14.24
N SER A 18 3.74 3.63 -15.32
CA SER A 18 3.27 2.27 -15.51
C SER A 18 4.39 1.23 -15.56
N HIS A 19 4.08 0.01 -15.09
CA HIS A 19 4.93 -1.17 -15.17
C HIS A 19 5.36 -1.48 -16.63
N GLU A 20 4.42 -1.41 -17.58
CA GLU A 20 4.70 -1.63 -19.00
C GLU A 20 5.75 -0.66 -19.56
N LYS A 21 5.68 0.62 -19.12
CA LYS A 21 6.66 1.62 -19.56
C LYS A 21 8.03 1.35 -18.98
N PHE A 22 8.12 0.87 -17.73
CA PHE A 22 9.39 0.46 -17.13
C PHE A 22 10.04 -0.68 -17.91
N LEU A 23 9.28 -1.68 -18.33
CA LEU A 23 9.83 -2.82 -19.08
C LEU A 23 10.33 -2.47 -20.48
N LYS A 24 10.12 -1.25 -20.98
CA LYS A 24 10.70 -0.76 -22.25
C LYS A 24 12.15 -0.28 -22.12
N PHE A 25 12.69 -0.16 -20.90
CA PHE A 25 14.10 0.12 -20.74
C PHE A 25 14.93 -1.15 -20.97
N ASP A 26 16.02 -1.04 -21.74
CA ASP A 26 16.85 -2.20 -22.11
C ASP A 26 17.42 -2.97 -20.91
N GLU A 27 17.72 -2.25 -19.82
CA GLU A 27 18.26 -2.81 -18.58
C GLU A 27 17.19 -3.36 -17.62
N ALA A 28 15.90 -3.15 -17.93
CA ALA A 28 14.82 -3.47 -17.02
C ALA A 28 14.64 -4.98 -16.82
N LYS A 29 14.30 -5.36 -15.58
CA LYS A 29 13.87 -6.72 -15.24
C LYS A 29 12.54 -6.67 -14.52
N ASP A 30 11.67 -7.63 -14.83
CA ASP A 30 10.36 -7.77 -14.19
C ASP A 30 10.45 -8.36 -12.77
N GLN A 31 11.11 -7.62 -11.89
CA GLN A 31 11.33 -7.99 -10.50
C GLN A 31 11.04 -6.81 -9.58
N SER A 32 10.22 -6.99 -8.54
CA SER A 32 9.94 -5.98 -7.53
C SER A 32 11.24 -5.44 -6.92
N GLY A 33 11.35 -4.12 -6.81
CA GLY A 33 12.53 -3.43 -6.30
C GLY A 33 13.72 -3.38 -7.27
N PHE A 34 13.62 -3.99 -8.46
CA PHE A 34 14.70 -3.90 -9.45
C PHE A 34 14.92 -2.44 -9.86
N THR A 35 16.16 -1.99 -9.78
CA THR A 35 16.56 -0.60 -9.95
C THR A 35 17.48 -0.44 -11.15
N ILE A 36 17.19 0.54 -11.98
CA ILE A 36 18.04 1.02 -13.07
C ILE A 36 18.41 2.48 -12.82
N LYS A 37 19.40 2.98 -13.54
CA LYS A 37 19.75 4.40 -13.53
C LYS A 37 19.26 5.08 -14.81
N TYR A 38 18.54 6.16 -14.66
CA TYR A 38 18.26 7.07 -15.76
C TYR A 38 19.15 8.29 -15.58
N ARG A 39 20.27 8.36 -16.33
CA ARG A 39 21.39 9.27 -16.08
C ARG A 39 21.95 9.01 -14.67
N GLU A 40 21.75 9.88 -13.70
CA GLU A 40 22.15 9.66 -12.30
C GLU A 40 20.97 9.39 -11.37
N ASP A 41 19.75 9.52 -11.88
CA ASP A 41 18.53 9.41 -11.09
C ASP A 41 18.04 7.94 -11.05
N PRO A 42 17.67 7.40 -9.88
CA PRO A 42 17.21 6.01 -9.78
C PRO A 42 15.77 5.86 -10.27
N ILE A 43 15.55 4.83 -11.07
CA ILE A 43 14.22 4.30 -11.41
C ILE A 43 14.12 2.88 -10.89
N PHE A 44 13.07 2.57 -10.14
CA PHE A 44 12.88 1.23 -9.60
C PHE A 44 11.43 0.79 -9.64
N LEU A 45 11.19 -0.49 -9.90
CA LEU A 45 9.87 -1.09 -9.74
C LEU A 45 9.46 -1.05 -8.27
N ASP A 46 8.21 -0.69 -8.00
CA ASP A 46 7.70 -0.59 -6.63
C ASP A 46 7.94 -1.90 -5.88
N PRO A 47 8.71 -1.88 -4.78
CA PRO A 47 9.06 -3.10 -4.05
C PRO A 47 7.85 -3.74 -3.36
N ARG A 48 6.80 -2.98 -3.09
CA ARG A 48 5.57 -3.48 -2.47
C ARG A 48 4.76 -4.35 -3.44
N ASN A 49 4.59 -3.87 -4.67
CA ASN A 49 3.90 -4.60 -5.73
C ASN A 49 4.31 -3.99 -7.09
N LYS A 50 4.86 -4.80 -7.99
CA LYS A 50 5.31 -4.34 -9.31
C LYS A 50 4.17 -3.77 -10.19
N GLN A 51 2.92 -4.15 -9.93
CA GLN A 51 1.76 -3.60 -10.64
C GLN A 51 1.51 -2.12 -10.33
N LEU A 52 2.05 -1.59 -9.23
CA LEU A 52 2.08 -0.14 -8.99
C LEU A 52 2.98 0.62 -9.96
N GLY A 53 3.75 -0.10 -10.79
CA GLY A 53 4.67 0.48 -11.74
C GLY A 53 6.01 0.86 -11.12
N ALA A 54 6.71 1.76 -11.80
CA ALA A 54 8.02 2.22 -11.38
C ALA A 54 7.97 3.61 -10.74
N ARG A 55 8.96 3.88 -9.92
CA ARG A 55 9.21 5.19 -9.30
C ARG A 55 10.52 5.75 -9.80
N LEU A 56 10.48 7.01 -10.20
CA LEU A 56 11.64 7.84 -10.51
C LEU A 56 11.81 8.85 -9.38
N ILE A 57 12.96 8.84 -8.72
CA ILE A 57 13.33 9.90 -7.76
C ILE A 57 14.23 10.88 -8.52
N ILE A 58 13.78 12.11 -8.67
CA ILE A 58 14.45 13.09 -9.51
C ILE A 58 14.38 14.49 -8.91
N ASN A 59 15.41 15.30 -9.18
CA ASN A 59 15.39 16.71 -8.85
C ASN A 59 14.25 17.42 -9.61
N LEU A 60 13.47 18.24 -8.89
CA LEU A 60 12.28 18.92 -9.41
C LEU A 60 12.57 19.75 -10.67
N GLU A 61 13.72 20.40 -10.76
CA GLU A 61 14.12 21.21 -11.92
C GLU A 61 14.32 20.36 -13.19
N LYS A 62 14.72 19.10 -13.04
CA LYS A 62 14.96 18.17 -14.15
C LYS A 62 13.69 17.42 -14.58
N LEU A 63 12.63 17.44 -13.75
CA LEU A 63 11.45 16.58 -13.92
C LEU A 63 10.82 16.76 -15.31
N TYR A 64 10.46 18.00 -15.70
CA TYR A 64 9.76 18.26 -16.96
C TYR A 64 10.52 17.75 -18.18
N LEU A 65 11.83 18.04 -18.26
CA LEU A 65 12.65 17.56 -19.38
C LEU A 65 12.80 16.05 -19.40
N SER A 66 12.83 15.41 -18.23
CA SER A 66 12.94 13.97 -18.10
C SER A 66 11.64 13.27 -18.50
N LEU A 67 10.48 13.78 -18.06
CA LEU A 67 9.18 13.29 -18.49
C LEU A 67 9.05 13.33 -20.02
N LYS A 68 9.38 14.47 -20.63
CA LYS A 68 9.34 14.62 -22.10
C LYS A 68 10.28 13.63 -22.82
N LYS A 69 11.49 13.42 -22.31
CA LYS A 69 12.45 12.47 -22.94
C LYS A 69 12.07 11.01 -22.73
N LEU A 70 11.43 10.70 -21.63
CA LEU A 70 10.91 9.37 -21.35
C LEU A 70 9.54 9.12 -21.99
N ASP A 71 9.01 10.11 -22.72
CA ASP A 71 7.67 10.06 -23.31
C ASP A 71 6.61 9.68 -22.25
N LEU A 72 6.66 10.38 -21.12
CA LEU A 72 5.71 10.28 -20.02
C LEU A 72 4.86 11.54 -19.96
N HIS A 73 3.57 11.35 -19.74
CA HIS A 73 2.60 12.43 -19.59
C HIS A 73 2.08 12.46 -18.15
N ASP A 74 1.84 13.67 -17.67
CA ASP A 74 1.19 13.89 -16.38
C ASP A 74 -0.28 13.42 -16.44
N THR A 75 -0.74 12.77 -15.39
CA THR A 75 -2.11 12.27 -15.26
C THR A 75 -2.66 12.56 -13.87
N ASP A 76 -3.94 12.28 -13.65
CA ASP A 76 -4.55 12.46 -12.34
C ASP A 76 -3.95 11.48 -11.31
N VAL A 77 -3.49 12.02 -10.20
CA VAL A 77 -2.96 11.22 -9.07
C VAL A 77 -3.97 10.20 -8.55
N ASN A 78 -5.26 10.43 -8.75
CA ASN A 78 -6.33 9.52 -8.36
C ASN A 78 -6.27 8.20 -9.14
N GLU A 79 -5.71 8.17 -10.34
CA GLU A 79 -5.45 6.91 -11.06
C GLU A 79 -4.48 6.02 -10.27
N TYR A 80 -3.40 6.61 -9.77
CA TYR A 80 -2.43 5.90 -8.93
C TYR A 80 -3.03 5.46 -7.60
N TYR A 81 -3.85 6.30 -6.95
CA TYR A 81 -4.50 5.97 -5.69
C TYR A 81 -5.54 4.86 -5.86
N SER A 82 -6.33 4.90 -6.93
CA SER A 82 -7.29 3.85 -7.26
C SER A 82 -6.60 2.51 -7.51
N LEU A 83 -5.48 2.50 -8.25
CA LEU A 83 -4.69 1.30 -8.45
C LEU A 83 -4.10 0.79 -7.13
N SER A 84 -3.57 1.68 -6.28
CA SER A 84 -3.04 1.30 -4.97
C SER A 84 -4.12 0.65 -4.11
N HIS A 85 -5.32 1.24 -4.06
CA HIS A 85 -6.46 0.70 -3.32
C HIS A 85 -6.83 -0.71 -3.80
N LYS A 86 -6.99 -0.91 -5.10
CA LYS A 86 -7.28 -2.23 -5.70
C LYS A 86 -6.22 -3.29 -5.38
N LEU A 87 -4.98 -2.88 -5.19
CA LEU A 87 -3.87 -3.76 -4.81
C LEU A 87 -3.74 -3.95 -3.28
N GLY A 88 -4.69 -3.44 -2.50
CA GLY A 88 -4.66 -3.54 -1.03
C GLY A 88 -3.60 -2.67 -0.36
N ILE A 89 -3.13 -1.63 -1.03
CA ILE A 89 -2.10 -0.71 -0.55
C ILE A 89 -2.76 0.62 -0.22
N VAL A 90 -2.69 1.03 1.03
CA VAL A 90 -3.29 2.29 1.51
C VAL A 90 -2.61 3.49 0.86
N PRO A 91 -3.35 4.30 0.04
CA PRO A 91 -2.76 5.43 -0.67
C PRO A 91 -2.68 6.72 0.17
N LYS A 92 -3.62 6.89 1.09
CA LYS A 92 -3.80 8.12 1.90
C LYS A 92 -4.16 7.78 3.34
N ASP A 93 -3.97 8.73 4.24
CA ASP A 93 -4.42 8.67 5.65
C ASP A 93 -3.82 7.52 6.46
N LEU A 94 -2.57 7.14 6.18
CA LEU A 94 -1.84 6.12 6.94
C LEU A 94 -1.78 6.43 8.45
N ASN A 95 -1.84 7.69 8.84
CA ASN A 95 -1.90 8.12 10.23
C ASN A 95 -3.13 7.58 10.96
N LYS A 96 -4.24 7.33 10.26
CA LYS A 96 -5.44 6.70 10.84
C LYS A 96 -5.21 5.26 11.30
N LEU A 97 -4.17 4.60 10.80
CA LEU A 97 -3.79 3.23 11.16
C LEU A 97 -2.82 3.17 12.33
N GLN A 98 -2.22 4.29 12.71
CA GLN A 98 -1.22 4.36 13.77
C GLN A 98 -1.80 3.84 15.09
N ASP A 99 -1.05 2.99 15.78
CA ASP A 99 -1.38 2.37 17.06
C ASP A 99 -2.68 1.52 17.08
N LYS A 100 -3.32 1.29 15.92
CA LYS A 100 -4.56 0.50 15.82
C LYS A 100 -4.33 -0.96 15.41
N LEU A 101 -3.23 -1.26 14.72
CA LEU A 101 -2.92 -2.61 14.22
C LEU A 101 -1.42 -2.85 14.08
N PHE A 102 -1.06 -4.12 13.99
CA PHE A 102 0.31 -4.54 13.76
C PHE A 102 0.65 -4.52 12.26
N GLY A 103 1.92 -4.30 11.91
CA GLY A 103 2.36 -4.28 10.51
C GLY A 103 2.02 -5.57 9.73
N ILE A 104 1.98 -6.71 10.41
CA ILE A 104 1.57 -7.98 9.80
C ILE A 104 0.06 -8.01 9.46
N GLU A 105 -0.78 -7.29 10.20
CA GLU A 105 -2.20 -7.11 9.89
C GLU A 105 -2.40 -6.12 8.74
N CYS A 106 -1.41 -5.24 8.48
CA CYS A 106 -1.36 -4.31 7.34
C CYS A 106 -0.79 -4.95 6.05
N ASN A 107 -0.72 -6.27 5.97
CA ASN A 107 -0.15 -7.00 4.84
C ASN A 107 1.34 -6.70 4.56
N PHE A 108 2.11 -6.26 5.57
CA PHE A 108 3.51 -5.88 5.36
C PHE A 108 4.39 -7.05 4.93
N GLU A 109 4.03 -8.29 5.24
CA GLU A 109 4.74 -9.47 4.73
C GLU A 109 4.55 -9.59 3.20
N GLU A 110 3.32 -9.53 2.73
CA GLU A 110 2.94 -9.62 1.33
C GLU A 110 3.43 -8.42 0.51
N LEU A 111 3.55 -7.27 1.16
CA LEU A 111 4.06 -6.04 0.57
C LEU A 111 5.58 -5.87 0.72
N ASN A 112 6.31 -6.95 1.07
CA ASN A 112 7.75 -6.94 1.27
C ASN A 112 8.25 -5.94 2.34
N GLY A 113 7.39 -5.53 3.26
CA GLY A 113 7.70 -4.62 4.37
C GLY A 113 8.30 -5.33 5.60
N ILE A 114 8.21 -6.67 5.67
CA ILE A 114 8.76 -7.50 6.74
C ILE A 114 9.58 -8.63 6.13
N ASP A 115 10.81 -8.78 6.59
CA ASP A 115 11.66 -9.94 6.26
C ASP A 115 11.86 -10.82 7.52
N PHE A 116 11.21 -11.97 7.54
CA PHE A 116 11.34 -12.95 8.63
C PHE A 116 12.64 -13.72 8.63
N LYS A 117 13.44 -13.64 7.57
CA LYS A 117 14.74 -14.32 7.44
C LYS A 117 15.91 -13.47 7.94
N LYS A 118 15.71 -12.14 8.10
CA LYS A 118 16.77 -11.28 8.62
C LYS A 118 16.98 -11.49 10.12
N GLY A 119 18.13 -11.04 10.62
CA GLY A 119 18.46 -11.08 12.04
C GLY A 119 17.53 -10.24 12.93
N CYS A 120 17.77 -10.29 14.24
CA CYS A 120 16.96 -9.63 15.26
C CYS A 120 16.95 -8.10 15.10
N TYR A 121 15.80 -7.48 15.39
CA TYR A 121 15.62 -6.04 15.44
C TYR A 121 14.69 -5.66 16.62
N VAL A 122 14.77 -4.42 17.06
CA VAL A 122 13.93 -3.93 18.18
C VAL A 122 12.46 -3.94 17.75
N GLY A 123 11.58 -4.52 18.60
CA GLY A 123 10.13 -4.59 18.36
C GLY A 123 9.67 -5.79 17.52
N GLN A 124 10.58 -6.68 17.09
CA GLN A 124 10.20 -7.87 16.31
C GLN A 124 9.36 -8.91 17.06
N GLU A 125 9.40 -8.91 18.40
CA GLU A 125 8.83 -9.98 19.23
C GLU A 125 7.36 -10.23 18.96
N ASN A 126 6.55 -9.18 18.88
CA ASN A 126 5.12 -9.29 18.61
C ASN A 126 4.84 -9.81 17.20
N THR A 127 5.55 -9.28 16.19
CA THR A 127 5.40 -9.68 14.80
C THR A 127 5.81 -11.16 14.60
N ALA A 128 6.96 -11.55 15.12
CA ALA A 128 7.42 -12.95 15.07
C ALA A 128 6.49 -13.90 15.83
N ARG A 129 5.99 -13.49 17.01
CA ARG A 129 5.05 -14.28 17.82
C ARG A 129 3.73 -14.54 17.10
N ILE A 130 3.16 -13.51 16.45
CA ILE A 130 1.91 -13.63 15.69
C ILE A 130 2.13 -14.62 14.54
N LYS A 131 3.22 -14.48 13.79
CA LYS A 131 3.57 -15.36 12.67
C LYS A 131 3.78 -16.81 13.10
N LEU A 132 4.65 -17.05 14.09
CA LEU A 132 5.00 -18.39 14.56
C LEU A 132 3.83 -19.15 15.17
N LYS A 133 2.89 -18.44 15.81
CA LYS A 133 1.72 -19.05 16.44
C LYS A 133 0.52 -19.19 15.49
N ASN A 134 0.67 -18.80 14.21
CA ASN A 134 -0.44 -18.75 13.24
C ASN A 134 -1.69 -18.02 13.80
N LYS A 135 -1.45 -16.94 14.56
CA LYS A 135 -2.52 -16.18 15.24
C LYS A 135 -3.01 -14.98 14.45
N LEU A 136 -2.57 -14.84 13.21
CA LEU A 136 -3.06 -13.77 12.34
C LEU A 136 -4.51 -14.11 11.93
N SER A 137 -5.47 -13.51 12.62
CA SER A 137 -6.90 -13.74 12.39
C SER A 137 -7.58 -12.55 11.72
N LYS A 138 -6.89 -11.42 11.64
CA LYS A 138 -7.39 -10.17 11.06
C LYS A 138 -6.41 -9.62 10.05
N ARG A 139 -6.94 -9.00 9.00
CA ARG A 139 -6.16 -8.30 7.97
C ARG A 139 -6.85 -7.03 7.52
N LEU A 140 -6.06 -6.10 7.04
CA LEU A 140 -6.54 -4.88 6.40
C LEU A 140 -6.93 -5.19 4.95
N PHE A 141 -8.19 -4.93 4.61
CA PHE A 141 -8.74 -5.11 3.27
C PHE A 141 -9.20 -3.77 2.69
N PRO A 142 -9.00 -3.55 1.38
CA PRO A 142 -9.73 -2.50 0.67
C PRO A 142 -11.21 -2.83 0.64
N ILE A 143 -12.05 -1.81 0.64
CA ILE A 143 -13.52 -1.95 0.62
C ILE A 143 -14.07 -1.22 -0.59
N ASP A 144 -14.98 -1.85 -1.32
CA ASP A 144 -15.79 -1.20 -2.34
C ASP A 144 -17.18 -0.87 -1.74
N ILE A 145 -17.59 0.39 -1.84
CA ILE A 145 -18.90 0.83 -1.36
C ILE A 145 -19.92 0.61 -2.46
N ILE A 146 -20.89 -0.26 -2.20
CA ILE A 146 -22.00 -0.53 -3.14
C ILE A 146 -23.08 0.53 -2.98
N ASN A 147 -23.42 0.86 -1.72
CA ASN A 147 -24.43 1.87 -1.41
C ASN A 147 -24.21 2.44 -0.01
N GLY A 148 -24.59 3.70 0.19
CA GLY A 148 -24.51 4.37 1.48
C GLY A 148 -23.20 5.12 1.71
N LYS A 149 -22.89 5.36 2.98
CA LYS A 149 -21.69 6.10 3.41
C LYS A 149 -21.00 5.34 4.53
N LEU A 150 -19.68 5.22 4.43
CA LEU A 150 -18.85 4.68 5.50
C LEU A 150 -18.41 5.79 6.46
N ASN A 151 -18.28 5.43 7.74
CA ASN A 151 -17.66 6.28 8.74
C ASN A 151 -16.56 5.48 9.47
N GLU A 152 -15.46 6.17 9.79
CA GLU A 152 -14.37 5.56 10.55
C GLU A 152 -14.89 5.03 11.89
N GLY A 153 -14.47 3.83 12.23
CA GLY A 153 -14.85 3.17 13.47
C GLY A 153 -16.14 2.36 13.42
N GLU A 154 -16.89 2.38 12.32
CA GLU A 154 -18.08 1.54 12.17
C GLU A 154 -17.74 0.06 12.14
N SER A 155 -18.55 -0.76 12.81
CA SER A 155 -18.45 -2.22 12.74
C SER A 155 -19.07 -2.73 11.44
N ILE A 156 -18.47 -3.78 10.90
CA ILE A 156 -18.91 -4.48 9.70
C ILE A 156 -19.53 -5.82 10.12
N TYR A 157 -20.70 -6.11 9.58
CA TYR A 157 -21.49 -7.27 9.93
C TYR A 157 -21.79 -8.16 8.72
N ASN A 158 -21.70 -9.47 8.96
CA ASN A 158 -22.39 -10.46 8.15
C ASN A 158 -23.59 -10.97 8.98
N ASN A 159 -24.79 -10.62 8.58
CA ASN A 159 -26.01 -10.81 9.36
C ASN A 159 -25.88 -10.20 10.77
N GLN A 160 -25.79 -11.03 11.81
CA GLN A 160 -25.64 -10.60 13.21
C GLN A 160 -24.20 -10.70 13.73
N ALA A 161 -23.27 -11.29 12.95
CA ALA A 161 -21.90 -11.47 13.36
C ALA A 161 -21.04 -10.26 12.97
N GLU A 162 -20.34 -9.66 13.93
CA GLU A 162 -19.35 -8.63 13.68
C GLU A 162 -18.07 -9.26 13.14
N ILE A 163 -17.76 -8.98 11.87
CA ILE A 163 -16.61 -9.52 11.16
C ILE A 163 -15.46 -8.53 11.01
N GLY A 164 -15.68 -7.25 11.28
CA GLY A 164 -14.62 -6.26 11.10
C GLY A 164 -15.00 -4.84 11.52
N LYS A 165 -14.09 -3.92 11.22
CA LYS A 165 -14.24 -2.50 11.55
C LYS A 165 -13.63 -1.62 10.48
N VAL A 166 -14.32 -0.56 10.07
CA VAL A 166 -13.82 0.47 9.16
C VAL A 166 -12.71 1.27 9.85
N LEU A 167 -11.55 1.39 9.22
CA LEU A 167 -10.42 2.16 9.74
C LEU A 167 -10.13 3.42 8.94
N ILE A 168 -10.41 3.39 7.64
CA ILE A 168 -10.27 4.52 6.73
C ILE A 168 -11.58 4.63 5.94
N ASP A 169 -12.17 5.82 5.92
CA ASP A 169 -13.50 6.13 5.36
C ASP A 169 -13.46 7.17 4.22
N ASN A 170 -12.27 7.43 3.66
CA ASN A 170 -12.09 8.33 2.51
C ASN A 170 -12.49 7.65 1.18
N ASP A 171 -12.17 8.27 0.04
CA ASP A 171 -12.44 7.75 -1.31
C ASP A 171 -11.79 6.37 -1.60
N TYR A 172 -10.87 5.94 -0.75
CA TYR A 172 -10.13 4.66 -0.83
C TYR A 172 -10.23 3.94 0.51
N PRO A 173 -11.42 3.45 0.89
CA PRO A 173 -11.69 2.98 2.24
C PRO A 173 -11.03 1.64 2.54
N PHE A 174 -10.65 1.44 3.81
CA PHE A 174 -10.08 0.20 4.31
C PHE A 174 -10.70 -0.23 5.63
N ALA A 175 -10.85 -1.54 5.79
CA ALA A 175 -11.29 -2.15 7.04
C ALA A 175 -10.35 -3.24 7.53
N LEU A 176 -10.32 -3.41 8.84
CA LEU A 176 -9.71 -4.57 9.49
C LEU A 176 -10.75 -5.67 9.61
N ILE A 177 -10.56 -6.77 8.88
CA ILE A 177 -11.52 -7.88 8.77
C ILE A 177 -10.98 -9.14 9.46
N LYS A 178 -11.84 -9.85 10.17
CA LYS A 178 -11.60 -11.18 10.75
C LYS A 178 -11.74 -12.26 9.66
N TYR A 179 -10.77 -12.38 8.78
CA TYR A 179 -10.85 -13.21 7.57
C TYR A 179 -10.85 -14.73 7.84
N LEU A 180 -10.47 -15.17 9.04
CA LEU A 180 -10.58 -16.58 9.47
C LEU A 180 -11.91 -16.89 10.17
N ASP A 181 -12.79 -15.89 10.34
CA ASP A 181 -14.11 -16.11 10.89
C ASP A 181 -14.98 -16.87 9.88
N LYS A 182 -15.77 -17.84 10.37
CA LYS A 182 -16.69 -18.62 9.51
C LYS A 182 -17.77 -17.76 8.85
N SER A 183 -18.00 -16.57 9.38
CA SER A 183 -18.93 -15.58 8.84
C SER A 183 -18.33 -14.71 7.75
N PHE A 184 -17.04 -14.86 7.42
CA PHE A 184 -16.40 -14.15 6.33
C PHE A 184 -16.47 -14.96 5.03
N ASP A 185 -17.01 -14.35 3.98
CA ASP A 185 -17.00 -14.84 2.60
C ASP A 185 -16.84 -13.62 1.68
N GLU A 186 -15.78 -13.59 0.91
CA GLU A 186 -15.45 -12.48 0.00
C GLU A 186 -16.45 -12.30 -1.16
N ASN A 187 -17.34 -13.29 -1.39
CA ASN A 187 -18.33 -13.27 -2.47
C ASN A 187 -19.69 -12.71 -2.04
N ILE A 188 -19.83 -12.28 -0.81
CA ILE A 188 -21.09 -11.74 -0.28
C ILE A 188 -20.91 -10.28 0.18
N ASN A 189 -22.00 -9.54 0.11
CA ASN A 189 -22.03 -8.17 0.59
C ASN A 189 -22.17 -8.12 2.11
N PHE A 190 -21.38 -7.27 2.73
CA PHE A 190 -21.44 -6.99 4.15
C PHE A 190 -22.17 -5.68 4.43
N LYS A 191 -22.56 -5.48 5.67
CA LYS A 191 -23.28 -4.27 6.08
C LYS A 191 -22.53 -3.55 7.20
N THR A 192 -22.54 -2.23 7.12
CA THR A 192 -22.31 -1.36 8.26
C THR A 192 -23.65 -0.77 8.71
N LYS A 193 -23.64 0.19 9.62
CA LYS A 193 -24.84 0.92 10.02
C LYS A 193 -25.49 1.63 8.84
N ASP A 194 -24.66 2.29 8.00
CA ASP A 194 -25.10 3.24 7.00
C ASP A 194 -24.68 2.89 5.56
N ALA A 195 -24.03 1.72 5.34
CA ALA A 195 -23.57 1.29 4.02
C ALA A 195 -23.66 -0.23 3.78
N ILE A 196 -23.65 -0.58 2.49
CA ILE A 196 -23.45 -1.93 1.96
C ILE A 196 -22.09 -1.93 1.24
N ILE A 197 -21.25 -2.89 1.54
CA ILE A 197 -19.88 -3.04 1.02
C ILE A 197 -19.66 -4.43 0.47
#